data_a5c78f288186ea99bd9acf6893594f56
#
_entry.id   a5c78f288186ea99bd9acf6893594f56
#
_cell.length_a   1.000
_cell.length_b   1.000
_cell.length_c   1.000
_cell.angle_alpha   90.00
_cell.angle_beta   90.00
_cell.angle_gamma   90.00
#
_symmetry.space_group_name_H-M   'P 1'
#
loop_
_entity.id
_entity.type
_entity.pdbx_description
1 polymer ?
#
loop_
_entity_poly.entity_id
_entity_poly.type
_entity_poly.pdbx_seq_one_letter_code
_entity_poly.pdbx_strand_id
1 'polypeptide(L)'
;MLNWNSGKEPDKLKLISFPHLCILLYTIMKAATKFIHAGVHPDPSTGAIMTPIYQTSTFVQDGPGKHKGYEYARTQNPTRTQLQNALAAAENGKYGISFGSGLAATDTLLKLFKPGDEIISTND
;
A
#
# COMPACT_ATOMS: atom_id res chain seq x y z
N MET A 1 -48.15 -6.74 38.71
CA MET A 1 -47.79 -5.48 38.03
C MET A 1 -46.38 -5.13 38.46
N LEU A 2 -45.39 -5.56 37.72
CA LEU A 2 -43.97 -5.30 37.98
C LEU A 2 -43.50 -4.21 37.01
N ASN A 3 -43.14 -3.06 37.57
CA ASN A 3 -42.68 -1.87 36.86
C ASN A 3 -41.18 -2.02 36.59
N TRP A 4 -40.82 -2.29 35.35
CA TRP A 4 -39.42 -2.37 34.89
C TRP A 4 -39.08 -1.08 34.16
N ASN A 5 -38.58 -0.11 34.90
CA ASN A 5 -38.06 1.13 34.32
C ASN A 5 -36.68 1.42 34.99
N SER A 6 -35.63 0.72 34.56
CA SER A 6 -34.27 1.13 34.84
C SER A 6 -33.64 1.59 33.55
N GLY A 7 -33.82 2.90 33.25
CA GLY A 7 -33.13 3.57 32.16
C GLY A 7 -31.63 3.62 32.39
N LYS A 8 -30.95 2.58 31.95
CA LYS A 8 -29.53 2.64 31.56
C LYS A 8 -29.51 2.46 30.07
N GLU A 9 -29.23 3.53 29.33
CA GLU A 9 -28.80 3.41 27.94
C GLU A 9 -27.63 2.44 27.90
N PRO A 10 -27.66 1.44 27.01
CA PRO A 10 -26.50 0.59 26.83
C PRO A 10 -25.34 1.48 26.35
N ASP A 11 -24.23 1.39 27.05
CA ASP A 11 -22.96 2.00 26.65
C ASP A 11 -22.80 1.84 25.14
N LYS A 12 -22.77 2.98 24.45
CA LYS A 12 -22.49 3.02 23.03
C LYS A 12 -21.11 2.42 22.83
N LEU A 13 -21.06 1.12 22.54
CA LEU A 13 -19.86 0.50 21.97
C LEU A 13 -19.46 1.39 20.79
N LYS A 14 -18.41 2.17 20.95
CA LYS A 14 -17.80 2.87 19.82
C LYS A 14 -17.34 1.78 18.85
N LEU A 15 -18.15 1.51 17.83
CA LEU A 15 -17.73 0.69 16.71
C LEU A 15 -16.48 1.37 16.16
N ILE A 16 -15.34 0.76 16.41
CA ILE A 16 -14.10 1.14 15.74
C ILE A 16 -14.36 0.90 14.25
N SER A 17 -14.37 1.95 13.46
CA SER A 17 -14.65 1.84 12.04
C SER A 17 -13.63 0.88 11.40
N PHE A 18 -14.07 0.07 10.46
CA PHE A 18 -13.26 -0.93 9.75
C PHE A 18 -11.84 -0.46 9.37
N PRO A 19 -11.64 0.79 8.87
CA PRO A 19 -10.30 1.30 8.58
C PRO A 19 -9.40 1.39 9.81
N HIS A 20 -9.91 1.81 10.97
CA HIS A 20 -9.12 1.94 12.19
C HIS A 20 -8.73 0.58 12.80
N LEU A 21 -9.62 -0.42 12.68
CA LEU A 21 -9.32 -1.78 13.10
C LEU A 21 -8.24 -2.41 12.22
N CYS A 22 -8.26 -2.18 10.91
CA CYS A 22 -7.21 -2.59 9.99
C CYS A 22 -5.86 -1.96 10.33
N ILE A 23 -5.82 -0.66 10.63
CA ILE A 23 -4.58 0.03 11.02
C ILE A 23 -4.04 -0.54 12.33
N LEU A 24 -4.90 -0.78 13.33
CA LEU A 24 -4.48 -1.34 14.62
C LEU A 24 -3.95 -2.77 14.46
N LEU A 25 -4.61 -3.62 13.68
CA LEU A 25 -4.15 -4.98 13.38
C LEU A 25 -2.81 -4.97 12.64
N TYR A 26 -2.61 -4.01 11.75
CA TYR A 26 -1.37 -3.85 10.99
C TYR A 26 -0.16 -3.55 11.89
N THR A 27 -0.31 -2.73 12.93
CA THR A 27 0.78 -2.39 13.87
C THR A 27 1.18 -3.57 14.77
N ILE A 28 0.30 -4.57 14.95
CA ILE A 28 0.53 -5.74 15.81
C ILE A 28 0.98 -6.97 15.00
N MET A 29 0.90 -6.93 13.67
CA MET A 29 1.27 -8.07 12.83
C MET A 29 2.76 -8.43 12.96
N LYS A 30 3.04 -9.73 13.15
CA LYS A 30 4.39 -10.28 13.07
C LYS A 30 4.94 -10.13 11.65
N ALA A 31 6.26 -10.04 11.50
CA ALA A 31 6.92 -9.87 10.21
C ALA A 31 6.42 -10.86 9.14
N ALA A 32 6.33 -12.15 9.48
CA ALA A 32 5.83 -13.18 8.56
C ALA A 32 4.42 -12.89 8.04
N THR A 33 3.52 -12.40 8.89
CA THR A 33 2.15 -12.02 8.50
C THR A 33 2.16 -10.77 7.62
N LYS A 34 3.04 -9.81 7.90
CA LYS A 34 3.21 -8.61 7.06
C LYS A 34 3.64 -8.96 5.64
N PHE A 35 4.60 -9.87 5.47
CA PHE A 35 5.07 -10.29 4.15
C PHE A 35 3.97 -10.92 3.28
N ILE A 36 2.94 -11.51 3.90
CA ILE A 36 1.85 -12.15 3.17
C ILE A 36 0.70 -11.16 2.88
N HIS A 37 0.37 -10.29 3.83
CA HIS A 37 -0.90 -9.54 3.81
C HIS A 37 -0.73 -8.02 3.72
N ALA A 38 0.42 -7.48 4.10
CA ALA A 38 0.60 -6.03 4.17
C ALA A 38 0.61 -5.39 2.78
N GLY A 39 -0.07 -4.27 2.64
CA GLY A 39 -0.17 -3.53 1.39
C GLY A 39 -1.02 -4.22 0.30
N VAL A 40 -1.61 -5.40 0.60
CA VAL A 40 -2.47 -6.12 -0.33
C VAL A 40 -3.93 -5.80 -0.01
N HIS A 41 -4.69 -5.39 -1.03
CA HIS A 41 -6.11 -5.11 -0.92
C HIS A 41 -6.87 -5.90 -2.00
N PRO A 42 -8.09 -6.37 -1.71
CA PRO A 42 -8.93 -6.99 -2.73
C PRO A 42 -9.15 -6.07 -3.92
N ASP A 43 -9.16 -6.65 -5.12
CA ASP A 43 -9.44 -5.90 -6.35
C ASP A 43 -10.84 -5.28 -6.29
N PRO A 44 -10.97 -3.95 -6.47
CA PRO A 44 -12.26 -3.28 -6.29
C PRO A 44 -13.28 -3.62 -7.37
N SER A 45 -12.86 -4.14 -8.51
CA SER A 45 -13.75 -4.48 -9.63
C SER A 45 -14.33 -5.89 -9.53
N THR A 46 -13.56 -6.82 -8.96
CA THR A 46 -13.93 -8.25 -8.90
C THR A 46 -14.00 -8.81 -7.49
N GLY A 47 -13.44 -8.13 -6.50
CA GLY A 47 -13.27 -8.64 -5.14
C GLY A 47 -12.18 -9.70 -5.02
N ALA A 48 -11.34 -9.90 -6.03
CA ALA A 48 -10.26 -10.88 -6.00
C ALA A 48 -9.27 -10.55 -4.87
N ILE A 49 -9.01 -11.53 -4.00
CA ILE A 49 -8.07 -11.38 -2.88
C ILE A 49 -6.63 -11.33 -3.37
N MET A 50 -6.29 -12.18 -4.35
CA MET A 50 -4.99 -12.14 -5.02
C MET A 50 -4.99 -11.04 -6.07
N THR A 51 -3.90 -10.29 -6.13
CA THR A 51 -3.76 -9.19 -7.10
C THR A 51 -3.85 -9.69 -8.54
N PRO A 52 -4.78 -9.20 -9.35
CA PRO A 52 -4.84 -9.52 -10.78
C PRO A 52 -3.56 -9.08 -11.51
N ILE A 53 -3.18 -9.85 -12.52
CA ILE A 53 -2.05 -9.52 -13.39
C ILE A 53 -2.54 -8.66 -14.55
N TYR A 54 -2.14 -7.39 -14.58
CA TYR A 54 -2.50 -6.44 -15.64
C TYR A 54 -1.44 -6.43 -16.73
N GLN A 55 -1.64 -7.25 -17.77
CA GLN A 55 -0.77 -7.34 -18.94
C GLN A 55 -1.20 -6.35 -20.04
N THR A 56 -1.28 -5.08 -19.69
CA THR A 56 -1.67 -4.03 -20.64
C THR A 56 -0.62 -2.93 -20.68
N SER A 57 -0.49 -2.26 -21.82
CA SER A 57 0.39 -1.10 -21.97
C SER A 57 -0.34 0.23 -21.70
N THR A 58 -1.62 0.32 -22.05
CA THR A 58 -2.40 1.55 -22.01
C THR A 58 -3.71 1.36 -21.27
N PHE A 59 -4.22 2.44 -20.71
CA PHE A 59 -5.49 2.47 -20.01
C PHE A 59 -6.40 3.53 -20.64
N VAL A 60 -7.71 3.30 -20.65
CA VAL A 60 -8.70 4.25 -21.18
C VAL A 60 -8.71 5.51 -20.32
N GLN A 61 -8.73 6.66 -20.97
CA GLN A 61 -8.90 7.96 -20.37
C GLN A 61 -10.21 8.59 -20.82
N ASP A 62 -10.87 9.32 -19.94
CA ASP A 62 -12.12 10.03 -20.25
C ASP A 62 -11.85 11.35 -20.99
N GLY A 63 -10.58 11.74 -21.18
CA GLY A 63 -10.09 12.90 -21.90
C GLY A 63 -8.60 13.13 -21.62
N PRO A 64 -7.95 14.09 -22.25
CA PRO A 64 -6.54 14.39 -22.03
C PRO A 64 -6.24 14.63 -20.54
N GLY A 65 -5.37 13.80 -19.96
CA GLY A 65 -5.01 13.84 -18.53
C GLY A 65 -6.11 13.41 -17.55
N LYS A 66 -7.25 12.91 -18.03
CA LYS A 66 -8.35 12.43 -17.18
C LYS A 66 -8.35 10.90 -17.09
N HIS A 67 -7.32 10.35 -16.44
CA HIS A 67 -7.19 8.91 -16.22
C HIS A 67 -7.82 8.47 -14.88
N LYS A 68 -8.17 7.19 -14.77
CA LYS A 68 -8.76 6.55 -13.56
C LYS A 68 -7.70 6.05 -12.57
N GLY A 69 -6.56 6.73 -12.49
CA GLY A 69 -5.42 6.35 -11.66
C GLY A 69 -4.23 5.80 -12.46
N TYR A 70 -4.49 5.18 -13.61
CA TYR A 70 -3.47 4.61 -14.50
C TYR A 70 -3.67 5.13 -15.92
N GLU A 71 -2.58 5.42 -16.61
CA GLU A 71 -2.58 5.90 -18.00
C GLU A 71 -1.74 5.02 -18.92
N TYR A 72 -0.55 4.65 -18.45
CA TYR A 72 0.41 3.89 -19.22
C TYR A 72 1.29 3.01 -18.33
N ALA A 73 1.47 1.74 -18.69
CA ALA A 73 2.11 0.74 -17.84
C ALA A 73 3.59 1.02 -17.52
N ARG A 74 4.32 1.74 -18.37
CA ARG A 74 5.71 2.14 -18.10
C ARG A 74 5.79 3.13 -16.94
N THR A 75 4.85 4.05 -16.86
CA THR A 75 4.76 5.01 -15.74
C THR A 75 4.18 4.34 -14.50
N GLN A 76 3.01 3.70 -14.63
CA GLN A 76 2.31 3.04 -13.54
C GLN A 76 1.52 1.81 -14.03
N ASN A 77 1.50 0.75 -13.23
CA ASN A 77 0.72 -0.46 -13.51
C ASN A 77 0.17 -1.02 -12.19
N PRO A 78 -1.11 -1.44 -12.11
CA PRO A 78 -1.71 -1.92 -10.85
C PRO A 78 -0.94 -3.08 -10.22
N THR A 79 -0.45 -4.05 -11.01
CA THR A 79 0.34 -5.18 -10.51
C THR A 79 1.65 -4.69 -9.87
N ARG A 80 2.35 -3.74 -10.53
CA ARG A 80 3.58 -3.15 -9.99
C ARG A 80 3.30 -2.30 -8.76
N THR A 81 2.25 -1.52 -8.76
CA THR A 81 1.84 -0.70 -7.60
C THR A 81 1.60 -1.58 -6.38
N GLN A 82 0.95 -2.72 -6.56
CA GLN A 82 0.71 -3.67 -5.47
C GLN A 82 2.01 -4.24 -4.89
N LEU A 83 2.97 -4.61 -5.73
CA LEU A 83 4.30 -5.04 -5.28
C LEU A 83 5.00 -3.94 -4.47
N GLN A 84 4.98 -2.70 -4.97
CA GLN A 84 5.59 -1.55 -4.31
C GLN A 84 4.96 -1.29 -2.93
N ASN A 85 3.64 -1.37 -2.84
CA ASN A 85 2.92 -1.21 -1.58
C ASN A 85 3.25 -2.33 -0.58
N ALA A 86 3.31 -3.58 -1.04
CA ALA A 86 3.65 -4.72 -0.20
C ALA A 86 5.07 -4.61 0.36
N LEU A 87 6.04 -4.23 -0.47
CA LEU A 87 7.43 -4.02 -0.04
C LEU A 87 7.55 -2.84 0.94
N ALA A 88 6.92 -1.71 0.63
CA ALA A 88 6.90 -0.56 1.54
C ALA A 88 6.34 -0.96 2.91
N ALA A 89 5.23 -1.68 2.91
CA ALA A 89 4.59 -2.15 4.12
C ALA A 89 5.46 -3.15 4.91
N ALA A 90 6.13 -4.09 4.25
CA ALA A 90 7.03 -5.06 4.86
C ALA A 90 8.20 -4.38 5.58
N GLU A 91 8.77 -3.36 4.95
CA GLU A 91 9.90 -2.58 5.47
C GLU A 91 9.49 -1.41 6.39
N ASN A 92 8.20 -1.27 6.71
CA ASN A 92 7.64 -0.11 7.43
C ASN A 92 7.95 1.23 6.75
N GLY A 93 8.17 1.22 5.44
CA GLY A 93 8.39 2.38 4.61
C GLY A 93 7.07 3.04 4.19
N LYS A 94 7.13 4.32 3.89
CA LYS A 94 5.98 5.05 3.36
C LYS A 94 5.77 4.78 1.87
N TYR A 95 6.84 4.57 1.14
CA TYR A 95 6.85 4.35 -0.30
C TYR A 95 7.78 3.19 -0.66
N GLY A 96 7.39 2.41 -1.65
CA GLY A 96 8.24 1.43 -2.33
C GLY A 96 8.31 1.78 -3.80
N ILE A 97 9.49 1.70 -4.39
CA ILE A 97 9.70 1.97 -5.81
C ILE A 97 10.50 0.81 -6.40
N SER A 98 9.95 0.17 -7.42
CA SER A 98 10.62 -0.92 -8.13
C SER A 98 11.31 -0.43 -9.40
N PHE A 99 12.48 -0.98 -9.67
CA PHE A 99 13.31 -0.67 -10.82
C PHE A 99 13.60 -1.92 -11.65
N GLY A 100 13.99 -1.74 -12.90
CA GLY A 100 14.36 -2.85 -13.79
C GLY A 100 15.70 -3.50 -13.45
N SER A 101 16.54 -2.84 -12.62
CA SER A 101 17.80 -3.39 -12.13
C SER A 101 18.22 -2.71 -10.82
N GLY A 102 19.07 -3.37 -10.05
CA GLY A 102 19.65 -2.81 -8.83
C GLY A 102 20.47 -1.54 -9.12
N LEU A 103 21.22 -1.52 -10.22
CA LEU A 103 22.00 -0.33 -10.62
C LEU A 103 21.08 0.88 -10.90
N ALA A 104 19.93 0.66 -11.54
CA ALA A 104 18.95 1.74 -11.76
C ALA A 104 18.38 2.28 -10.45
N ALA A 105 18.16 1.41 -9.46
CA ALA A 105 17.74 1.82 -8.12
C ALA A 105 18.82 2.65 -7.43
N THR A 106 20.07 2.18 -7.45
CA THR A 106 21.23 2.88 -6.86
C THR A 106 21.45 4.24 -7.52
N ASP A 107 21.47 4.31 -8.86
CA ASP A 107 21.63 5.57 -9.59
C ASP A 107 20.54 6.58 -9.23
N THR A 108 19.30 6.11 -9.11
CA THR A 108 18.18 6.98 -8.71
C THR A 108 18.32 7.47 -7.27
N LEU A 109 18.77 6.60 -6.35
CA LEU A 109 19.00 6.96 -4.96
C LEU A 109 20.11 8.02 -4.86
N LEU A 110 21.20 7.85 -5.61
CA LEU A 110 22.34 8.77 -5.60
C LEU A 110 21.94 10.20 -6.03
N LYS A 111 20.89 10.35 -6.85
CA LYS A 111 20.38 11.68 -7.27
C LYS A 111 19.72 12.49 -6.14
N LEU A 112 19.44 11.87 -5.00
CA LEU A 112 18.91 12.57 -3.83
C LEU A 112 20.01 13.32 -3.06
N PHE A 113 21.26 12.96 -3.25
CA PHE A 113 22.40 13.55 -2.55
C PHE A 113 22.94 14.79 -3.27
N LYS A 114 23.56 15.67 -2.49
CA LYS A 114 24.16 16.92 -2.96
C LYS A 114 25.68 16.87 -2.79
N PRO A 115 26.43 17.70 -3.52
CA PRO A 115 27.86 17.84 -3.27
C PRO A 115 28.14 18.18 -1.81
N GLY A 116 28.99 17.36 -1.16
CA GLY A 116 29.33 17.47 0.26
C GLY A 116 28.63 16.46 1.16
N ASP A 117 27.63 15.73 0.67
CA ASP A 117 27.03 14.61 1.40
C ASP A 117 28.00 13.41 1.41
N GLU A 118 28.07 12.71 2.53
CA GLU A 118 28.91 11.53 2.71
C GLU A 118 28.11 10.25 2.55
N ILE A 119 28.64 9.28 1.81
CA ILE A 119 28.02 7.97 1.58
C ILE A 119 28.98 6.90 2.08
N ILE A 120 28.49 6.05 2.98
CA ILE A 120 29.22 4.87 3.46
C ILE A 120 28.70 3.65 2.72
N SER A 121 29.59 2.91 2.08
CA SER A 121 29.27 1.69 1.34
C SER A 121 30.30 0.60 1.64
N THR A 122 29.94 -0.65 1.38
CA THR A 122 30.91 -1.76 1.35
C THR A 122 31.79 -1.63 0.12
N ASN A 123 32.96 -2.27 0.16
CA ASN A 123 33.91 -2.31 -0.95
C ASN A 123 33.89 -3.66 -1.69
N ASP A 124 32.83 -4.47 -1.48
CA ASP A 124 32.67 -5.78 -2.11
C ASP A 124 32.00 -5.66 -3.48
#